data_345c0ed6821eacd22d7cfd740510d73e
#
_entry.id   345c0ed6821eacd22d7cfd740510d73e
#
_cell.length_a   1.000
_cell.length_b   1.000
_cell.length_c   1.000
_cell.angle_alpha   90.00
_cell.angle_beta   90.00
_cell.angle_gamma   90.00
#
_symmetry.space_group_name_H-M   'P 1'
#
loop_
_entity.id
_entity.type
_entity.pdbx_description
1 polymer ?
#
loop_
_entity_poly.entity_id
_entity_poly.type
_entity_poly.pdbx_seq_one_letter_code
_entity_poly.pdbx_strand_id
1 'polypeptide(L)'
;SVAILVIASFLFSFNGNVKANSKLTLILLDLSSAKDNQTINDQAKTAVAMVSMLTQDGNLTVGYFGSKPIFSDIVTIGTPESSRLANEILGNLSGSQKSTGTTLLTTLNNSFQKLLTEGATKESQLFLISSTASFELPTTEQNALNHLLSRFNQQRWEINTVYLPGSESSSNSLSNLSKLTGGSSFDTTFPNGLQRLANNLIGSSGAGLLVKLTEGNLTGSTNIASYNIPVTPNTEVTNFIFLKDSSSVGASLIEPTGTGITNPSSITSVDSPFAFIKRVTRPAQGVWQARIQGSNGNYLAFYNNLNRLKLILETKGAIPKDAPTIVTASIREGDSKVSIQGGQYFAEIISPMGTKAIYTLNDKGIEGDKISGDKFYSVRIPPLTEVGNYEVTLKLDWPTLGTNLTTRSIFGVEAFPKIDLQILPEYELAPGKPTRIATMDISVDGKAFPIYANQISATATRYDGTSVPVEITARQIFGEGRAWSYYATIMPSSPGHHNLNVELKTNYMGREYVA
;
A
#
# COMPACT_ATOMS: atom_id res chain seq x y z
N SER A 1 42.45 22.95 24.49
CA SER A 1 41.36 22.24 25.19
C SER A 1 40.72 21.26 24.25
N VAL A 2 41.01 19.98 24.45
CA VAL A 2 40.49 18.85 23.66
C VAL A 2 39.18 18.45 24.29
N ALA A 3 38.08 18.60 23.57
CA ALA A 3 36.78 18.07 23.97
C ALA A 3 36.71 16.56 23.60
N ILE A 4 36.77 15.72 24.61
CA ILE A 4 36.57 14.26 24.47
C ILE A 4 35.08 14.01 24.26
N LEU A 5 34.76 13.54 23.08
CA LEU A 5 33.42 13.04 22.72
C LEU A 5 33.27 11.64 23.34
N VAL A 6 32.58 11.54 24.47
CA VAL A 6 32.21 10.25 25.06
C VAL A 6 31.02 9.69 24.27
N ILE A 7 31.31 8.80 23.34
CA ILE A 7 30.31 7.94 22.72
C ILE A 7 30.02 6.83 23.74
N ALA A 8 28.93 6.97 24.48
CA ALA A 8 28.40 5.89 25.30
C ALA A 8 27.71 4.87 24.39
N SER A 9 28.48 3.87 23.95
CA SER A 9 27.95 2.65 23.35
C SER A 9 27.26 1.82 24.44
N PHE A 10 25.96 1.95 24.57
CA PHE A 10 25.16 0.99 25.34
C PHE A 10 25.02 -0.28 24.51
N LEU A 11 25.95 -1.20 24.70
CA LEU A 11 25.79 -2.62 24.33
C LEU A 11 24.80 -3.27 25.30
N PHE A 12 23.53 -3.27 24.98
CA PHE A 12 22.60 -4.26 25.51
C PHE A 12 22.55 -5.42 24.54
N SER A 13 23.38 -6.44 24.80
CA SER A 13 23.23 -7.76 24.18
C SER A 13 21.97 -8.43 24.72
N PHE A 14 20.83 -8.21 24.10
CA PHE A 14 19.74 -9.18 24.15
C PHE A 14 19.93 -10.14 22.97
N ASN A 15 20.58 -11.28 23.24
CA ASN A 15 20.62 -12.42 22.32
C ASN A 15 19.21 -13.04 22.25
N GLY A 16 18.44 -12.56 21.32
CA GLY A 16 17.23 -13.18 20.82
C GLY A 16 17.19 -12.98 19.33
N ASN A 17 17.86 -13.83 18.56
CA ASN A 17 17.70 -13.91 17.11
C ASN A 17 16.25 -14.34 16.80
N VAL A 18 15.31 -13.42 16.87
CA VAL A 18 14.01 -13.57 16.25
C VAL A 18 14.24 -13.40 14.75
N LYS A 19 14.59 -14.45 14.05
CA LYS A 19 14.48 -14.48 12.60
C LYS A 19 13.00 -14.33 12.29
N ALA A 20 12.64 -13.17 11.81
CA ALA A 20 11.27 -12.82 11.51
C ALA A 20 10.80 -13.53 10.23
N ASN A 21 10.33 -14.78 10.35
CA ASN A 21 9.37 -15.32 9.38
C ASN A 21 8.01 -14.64 9.59
N SER A 22 7.99 -13.31 9.73
CA SER A 22 6.80 -12.52 10.04
C SER A 22 6.75 -11.26 9.18
N LYS A 23 5.57 -10.69 9.05
CA LYS A 23 5.36 -9.39 8.42
C LYS A 23 6.21 -8.35 9.15
N LEU A 24 6.99 -7.56 8.41
CA LEU A 24 7.81 -6.48 8.94
C LEU A 24 7.31 -5.13 8.40
N THR A 25 6.99 -4.23 9.31
CA THR A 25 6.70 -2.83 9.00
C THR A 25 7.95 -1.99 9.28
N LEU A 26 8.44 -1.30 8.27
CA LEU A 26 9.54 -0.35 8.39
C LEU A 26 8.99 1.07 8.26
N ILE A 27 9.16 1.90 9.28
CA ILE A 27 8.84 3.33 9.23
C ILE A 27 10.14 4.11 9.07
N LEU A 28 10.24 4.92 8.04
CA LEU A 28 11.45 5.62 7.64
C LEU A 28 11.21 7.13 7.57
N LEU A 29 11.99 7.90 8.32
CA LEU A 29 11.89 9.36 8.35
C LEU A 29 12.95 9.98 7.43
N ASP A 30 12.51 10.83 6.53
CA ASP A 30 13.36 11.60 5.63
C ASP A 30 13.78 12.93 6.27
N LEU A 31 14.84 12.91 7.08
CA LEU A 31 15.37 14.11 7.70
C LEU A 31 16.07 15.04 6.69
N SER A 32 16.44 14.53 5.52
CA SER A 32 17.05 15.34 4.46
C SER A 32 16.07 16.34 3.85
N SER A 33 14.78 15.99 3.84
CA SER A 33 13.70 16.86 3.34
C SER A 33 13.27 17.94 4.33
N ALA A 34 13.70 17.85 5.60
CA ALA A 34 13.29 18.78 6.63
C ALA A 34 13.89 20.17 6.40
N LYS A 35 13.06 21.22 6.47
CA LYS A 35 13.49 22.61 6.32
C LYS A 35 14.14 23.15 7.60
N ASP A 36 13.65 22.72 8.73
CA ASP A 36 14.03 23.19 10.08
C ASP A 36 13.78 22.11 11.14
N ASN A 37 14.13 22.42 12.38
CA ASN A 37 13.94 21.52 13.52
C ASN A 37 12.45 21.25 13.82
N GLN A 38 11.55 22.19 13.51
CA GLN A 38 10.12 21.96 13.67
C GLN A 38 9.63 20.87 12.73
N THR A 39 10.08 20.91 11.48
CA THR A 39 9.75 19.89 10.47
C THR A 39 10.27 18.50 10.87
N ILE A 40 11.49 18.42 11.43
CA ILE A 40 12.02 17.16 12.00
C ILE A 40 11.14 16.65 13.13
N ASN A 41 10.74 17.53 14.02
CA ASN A 41 9.86 17.20 15.13
C ASN A 41 8.47 16.71 14.64
N ASP A 42 7.93 17.33 13.60
CA ASP A 42 6.65 16.93 13.01
C ASP A 42 6.73 15.57 12.29
N GLN A 43 7.85 15.25 11.63
CA GLN A 43 8.11 13.90 11.13
C GLN A 43 8.18 12.88 12.26
N ALA A 44 8.92 13.17 13.33
CA ALA A 44 9.01 12.30 14.51
C ALA A 44 7.64 12.06 15.16
N LYS A 45 6.85 13.11 15.32
CA LYS A 45 5.48 13.04 15.84
C LYS A 45 4.59 12.15 14.97
N THR A 46 4.69 12.30 13.66
CA THR A 46 3.95 11.47 12.70
C THR A 46 4.35 10.00 12.85
N ALA A 47 5.65 9.70 12.94
CA ALA A 47 6.13 8.34 13.15
C ALA A 47 5.59 7.73 14.45
N VAL A 48 5.59 8.50 15.55
CA VAL A 48 5.03 8.06 16.84
C VAL A 48 3.54 7.77 16.75
N ALA A 49 2.77 8.63 16.09
CA ALA A 49 1.35 8.39 15.86
C ALA A 49 1.15 7.11 15.03
N MET A 50 1.96 6.89 13.99
CA MET A 50 1.90 5.67 13.17
C MET A 50 2.24 4.42 13.98
N VAL A 51 3.33 4.42 14.74
CA VAL A 51 3.71 3.29 15.63
C VAL A 51 2.57 2.96 16.59
N SER A 52 1.93 3.99 17.14
CA SER A 52 0.81 3.84 18.07
C SER A 52 -0.45 3.30 17.40
N MET A 53 -0.66 3.56 16.12
CA MET A 53 -1.81 3.07 15.35
C MET A 53 -1.61 1.65 14.79
N LEU A 54 -0.37 1.13 14.76
CA LEU A 54 -0.12 -0.23 14.31
C LEU A 54 -0.73 -1.22 15.30
N THR A 55 -1.74 -1.93 14.85
CA THR A 55 -2.46 -2.96 15.63
C THR A 55 -2.30 -4.35 15.06
N GLN A 56 -1.49 -4.48 14.02
CA GLN A 56 -1.27 -5.72 13.28
C GLN A 56 -0.36 -6.67 14.05
N ASP A 57 -0.54 -7.97 13.82
CA ASP A 57 0.49 -8.94 14.17
C ASP A 57 1.71 -8.72 13.25
N GLY A 58 2.88 -8.73 13.83
CA GLY A 58 4.12 -8.54 13.08
C GLY A 58 5.18 -7.78 13.86
N ASN A 59 6.24 -7.46 13.16
CA ASN A 59 7.39 -6.75 13.70
C ASN A 59 7.47 -5.33 13.13
N LEU A 60 8.12 -4.47 13.88
CA LEU A 60 8.35 -3.07 13.55
C LEU A 60 9.83 -2.74 13.68
N THR A 61 10.35 -1.99 12.77
CA THR A 61 11.60 -1.22 12.92
C THR A 61 11.37 0.20 12.43
N VAL A 62 12.03 1.14 13.06
CA VAL A 62 11.98 2.55 12.66
C VAL A 62 13.37 2.98 12.26
N GLY A 63 13.46 3.72 11.17
CA GLY A 63 14.71 4.26 10.68
C GLY A 63 14.59 5.74 10.34
N TYR A 64 15.72 6.39 10.22
CA TYR A 64 15.82 7.74 9.68
C TYR A 64 17.07 7.88 8.84
N PHE A 65 17.03 8.78 7.90
CA PHE A 65 18.19 9.08 7.07
C PHE A 65 18.40 10.57 6.91
N GLY A 66 19.66 10.90 6.88
CA GLY A 66 20.19 12.22 6.61
C GLY A 66 21.54 12.02 5.96
N SER A 67 22.63 11.90 6.75
CA SER A 67 23.96 11.56 6.24
C SER A 67 24.16 10.06 5.99
N LYS A 68 23.51 9.22 6.81
CA LYS A 68 23.47 7.75 6.68
C LYS A 68 22.12 7.23 7.19
N PRO A 69 21.60 6.15 6.62
CA PRO A 69 20.43 5.50 7.16
C PRO A 69 20.77 4.80 8.49
N ILE A 70 19.95 5.02 9.49
CA ILE A 70 20.06 4.40 10.82
C ILE A 70 18.73 3.70 11.08
N PHE A 71 18.77 2.46 11.56
CA PHE A 71 17.59 1.66 11.89
C PHE A 71 17.61 1.24 13.35
N SER A 72 16.47 1.24 13.99
CA SER A 72 16.30 0.69 15.33
C SER A 72 16.39 -0.83 15.32
N ASP A 73 16.45 -1.41 16.51
CA ASP A 73 16.17 -2.83 16.71
C ASP A 73 14.75 -3.16 16.28
N ILE A 74 14.52 -4.42 15.96
CA ILE A 74 13.19 -4.92 15.64
C ILE A 74 12.43 -5.21 16.92
N VAL A 75 11.21 -4.70 17.00
CA VAL A 75 10.30 -4.92 18.12
C VAL A 75 8.97 -5.52 17.62
N THR A 76 8.30 -6.29 18.46
CA THR A 76 6.96 -6.78 18.12
C THR A 76 5.93 -5.69 18.30
N ILE A 77 5.04 -5.52 17.31
CA ILE A 77 3.97 -4.50 17.34
C ILE A 77 3.02 -4.77 18.53
N GLY A 78 2.62 -3.69 19.20
CA GLY A 78 1.68 -3.77 20.33
C GLY A 78 2.29 -4.21 21.66
N THR A 79 3.61 -4.34 21.73
CA THR A 79 4.33 -4.63 22.99
C THR A 79 4.79 -3.35 23.69
N PRO A 80 5.18 -3.40 24.97
CA PRO A 80 5.78 -2.27 25.68
C PRO A 80 7.04 -1.73 24.97
N GLU A 81 7.81 -2.61 24.31
CA GLU A 81 9.00 -2.23 23.55
C GLU A 81 8.66 -1.35 22.36
N SER A 82 7.53 -1.62 21.66
CA SER A 82 7.08 -0.74 20.57
C SER A 82 6.69 0.65 21.06
N SER A 83 6.11 0.75 22.25
CA SER A 83 5.80 2.03 22.90
C SER A 83 7.06 2.77 23.33
N ARG A 84 8.05 2.06 23.86
CA ARG A 84 9.35 2.63 24.21
C ARG A 84 10.06 3.17 22.97
N LEU A 85 10.06 2.41 21.88
CA LEU A 85 10.63 2.84 20.60
C LEU A 85 10.00 4.16 20.12
N ALA A 86 8.68 4.31 20.24
CA ALA A 86 8.00 5.56 19.90
C ALA A 86 8.51 6.75 20.72
N ASN A 87 8.72 6.58 22.01
CA ASN A 87 9.25 7.63 22.89
C ASN A 87 10.73 7.95 22.58
N GLU A 88 11.53 6.94 22.28
CA GLU A 88 12.93 7.08 21.89
C GLU A 88 13.09 7.87 20.57
N ILE A 89 12.20 7.68 19.61
CA ILE A 89 12.18 8.45 18.36
C ILE A 89 12.04 9.95 18.66
N LEU A 90 11.11 10.34 19.51
CA LEU A 90 10.94 11.74 19.90
C LEU A 90 12.16 12.30 20.62
N GLY A 91 12.73 11.53 21.55
CA GLY A 91 13.90 11.95 22.34
C GLY A 91 15.16 12.12 21.50
N ASN A 92 15.43 11.18 20.61
CA ASN A 92 16.65 11.16 19.81
C ASN A 92 16.64 12.17 18.66
N LEU A 93 15.47 12.50 18.11
CA LEU A 93 15.35 13.41 16.97
C LEU A 93 15.17 14.87 17.37
N SER A 94 14.75 15.17 18.59
CA SER A 94 14.55 16.54 19.08
C SER A 94 15.82 17.41 19.06
N GLY A 95 17.01 16.79 19.01
CA GLY A 95 18.31 17.47 18.91
C GLY A 95 19.04 17.22 17.59
N SER A 96 18.45 16.52 16.65
CA SER A 96 19.10 16.16 15.39
C SER A 96 19.17 17.35 14.44
N GLN A 97 20.38 17.64 13.95
CA GLN A 97 20.56 18.66 12.92
C GLN A 97 20.19 18.08 11.55
N LYS A 98 19.65 18.96 10.68
CA LYS A 98 19.45 18.64 9.27
C LYS A 98 20.74 18.08 8.68
N SER A 99 20.67 16.89 8.12
CA SER A 99 21.81 16.25 7.49
C SER A 99 21.62 16.18 5.98
N THR A 100 22.63 16.64 5.25
CA THR A 100 22.68 16.56 3.78
C THR A 100 23.65 15.47 3.37
N GLY A 101 23.28 14.58 2.45
CA GLY A 101 24.24 13.67 1.84
C GLY A 101 23.80 12.27 1.47
N THR A 102 22.64 11.79 1.91
CA THR A 102 22.15 10.48 1.47
C THR A 102 21.07 10.64 0.39
N THR A 103 21.23 9.96 -0.73
CA THR A 103 20.19 9.95 -1.77
C THR A 103 19.03 9.04 -1.36
N LEU A 104 17.84 9.35 -1.83
CA LEU A 104 16.67 8.48 -1.65
C LEU A 104 16.94 7.06 -2.16
N LEU A 105 17.62 6.91 -3.29
CA LEU A 105 17.99 5.62 -3.87
C LEU A 105 18.82 4.78 -2.89
N THR A 106 19.87 5.38 -2.31
CA THR A 106 20.72 4.71 -1.31
C THR A 106 19.90 4.26 -0.09
N THR A 107 19.00 5.11 0.36
CA THR A 107 18.15 4.83 1.52
C THR A 107 17.15 3.70 1.25
N LEU A 108 16.47 3.73 0.10
CA LEU A 108 15.57 2.64 -0.29
C LEU A 108 16.32 1.32 -0.49
N ASN A 109 17.55 1.35 -1.03
CA ASN A 109 18.36 0.15 -1.16
C ASN A 109 18.75 -0.43 0.22
N ASN A 110 19.16 0.42 1.18
CA ASN A 110 19.45 -0.04 2.54
C ASN A 110 18.20 -0.57 3.25
N SER A 111 17.04 0.06 3.04
CA SER A 111 15.76 -0.43 3.54
C SER A 111 15.39 -1.79 2.95
N PHE A 112 15.62 -1.98 1.65
CA PHE A 112 15.46 -3.27 0.99
C PHE A 112 16.37 -4.34 1.60
N GLN A 113 17.65 -4.02 1.82
CA GLN A 113 18.61 -4.93 2.44
C GLN A 113 18.21 -5.25 3.88
N LYS A 114 17.73 -4.25 4.66
CA LYS A 114 17.24 -4.49 6.02
C LYS A 114 16.07 -5.48 6.01
N LEU A 115 15.04 -5.26 5.17
CA LEU A 115 13.92 -6.17 5.03
C LEU A 115 14.38 -7.60 4.64
N LEU A 116 15.32 -7.70 3.70
CA LEU A 116 15.84 -8.99 3.23
C LEU A 116 16.62 -9.74 4.33
N THR A 117 17.51 -9.04 5.02
CA THR A 117 18.36 -9.62 6.08
C THR A 117 17.53 -10.12 7.26
N GLU A 118 16.46 -9.41 7.59
CA GLU A 118 15.55 -9.78 8.67
C GLU A 118 14.52 -10.83 8.27
N GLY A 119 14.57 -11.34 7.04
CA GLY A 119 13.65 -12.37 6.57
C GLY A 119 12.19 -11.91 6.47
N ALA A 120 11.97 -10.65 6.12
CA ALA A 120 10.64 -10.08 5.96
C ALA A 120 9.78 -10.90 4.98
N THR A 121 8.58 -11.27 5.40
CA THR A 121 7.65 -12.04 4.58
C THR A 121 6.96 -11.18 3.53
N LYS A 122 6.25 -11.81 2.61
CA LYS A 122 5.29 -11.13 1.72
C LYS A 122 4.34 -10.28 2.57
N GLU A 123 3.87 -9.16 2.04
CA GLU A 123 3.04 -8.18 2.74
C GLU A 123 3.79 -7.29 3.76
N SER A 124 5.10 -7.42 3.86
CA SER A 124 5.91 -6.43 4.57
C SER A 124 5.86 -5.09 3.86
N GLN A 125 5.92 -4.01 4.62
CA GLN A 125 5.70 -2.67 4.09
C GLN A 125 6.69 -1.66 4.65
N LEU A 126 7.02 -0.68 3.81
CA LEU A 126 7.82 0.47 4.16
C LEU A 126 6.93 1.71 4.13
N PHE A 127 6.96 2.52 5.17
CA PHE A 127 6.37 3.84 5.20
C PHE A 127 7.50 4.89 5.18
N LEU A 128 7.51 5.72 4.15
CA LEU A 128 8.44 6.83 4.02
C LEU A 128 7.74 8.13 4.41
N ILE A 129 8.17 8.74 5.52
CA ILE A 129 7.67 10.03 6.00
C ILE A 129 8.59 11.13 5.47
N SER A 130 8.04 12.05 4.69
CA SER A 130 8.80 13.15 4.09
C SER A 130 8.07 14.49 4.26
N SER A 131 8.81 15.57 4.35
CA SER A 131 8.30 16.94 4.34
C SER A 131 8.17 17.53 2.93
N THR A 132 8.57 16.79 1.90
CA THR A 132 8.43 17.19 0.50
C THR A 132 7.67 16.12 -0.28
N ALA A 133 6.83 16.54 -1.21
CA ALA A 133 6.08 15.62 -2.08
C ALA A 133 6.89 15.15 -3.30
N SER A 134 8.01 15.80 -3.59
CA SER A 134 8.85 15.51 -4.74
C SER A 134 10.32 15.44 -4.37
N PHE A 135 11.05 14.62 -5.07
CA PHE A 135 12.52 14.61 -5.09
C PHE A 135 12.97 14.51 -6.53
N GLU A 136 14.10 15.15 -6.82
CA GLU A 136 14.74 15.05 -8.12
C GLU A 136 15.86 14.01 -8.04
N LEU A 137 15.82 13.04 -8.93
CA LEU A 137 16.90 12.10 -9.14
C LEU A 137 17.63 12.46 -10.43
N PRO A 138 18.97 12.41 -10.43
CA PRO A 138 19.72 12.44 -11.67
C PRO A 138 19.23 11.35 -12.62
N THR A 139 19.21 11.61 -13.92
CA THR A 139 18.75 10.65 -14.94
C THR A 139 19.49 9.31 -14.87
N THR A 140 20.74 9.34 -14.44
CA THR A 140 21.58 8.15 -14.22
C THR A 140 21.09 7.26 -13.09
N GLU A 141 20.42 7.83 -12.06
CA GLU A 141 19.89 7.09 -10.92
C GLU A 141 18.47 6.56 -11.17
N GLN A 142 17.79 7.10 -12.15
CA GLN A 142 16.40 6.71 -12.46
C GLN A 142 16.27 5.23 -12.83
N ASN A 143 17.19 4.71 -13.64
CA ASN A 143 17.21 3.30 -14.01
C ASN A 143 17.51 2.39 -12.81
N ALA A 144 18.43 2.81 -11.94
CA ALA A 144 18.74 2.09 -10.71
C ALA A 144 17.54 2.06 -9.75
N LEU A 145 16.81 3.17 -9.64
CA LEU A 145 15.58 3.22 -8.87
C LEU A 145 14.51 2.26 -9.43
N ASN A 146 14.27 2.28 -10.73
CA ASN A 146 13.29 1.38 -11.37
C ASN A 146 13.64 -0.09 -11.13
N HIS A 147 14.93 -0.43 -11.19
CA HIS A 147 15.40 -1.79 -10.89
C HIS A 147 15.17 -2.17 -9.42
N LEU A 148 15.41 -1.23 -8.50
CA LEU A 148 15.16 -1.44 -7.07
C LEU A 148 13.66 -1.63 -6.79
N LEU A 149 12.79 -0.81 -7.40
CA LEU A 149 11.33 -0.92 -7.27
C LEU A 149 10.81 -2.26 -7.81
N SER A 150 11.40 -2.75 -8.92
CA SER A 150 11.12 -4.11 -9.42
C SER A 150 11.42 -5.18 -8.37
N ARG A 151 12.52 -5.05 -7.63
CA ARG A 151 12.87 -5.98 -6.54
C ARG A 151 11.87 -5.92 -5.38
N PHE A 152 11.40 -4.75 -4.98
CA PHE A 152 10.32 -4.63 -3.99
C PHE A 152 9.06 -5.36 -4.45
N ASN A 153 8.66 -5.18 -5.72
CA ASN A 153 7.51 -5.86 -6.31
C ASN A 153 7.67 -7.39 -6.33
N GLN A 154 8.87 -7.90 -6.68
CA GLN A 154 9.15 -9.35 -6.67
C GLN A 154 8.97 -9.95 -5.27
N GLN A 155 9.35 -9.22 -4.22
CA GLN A 155 9.15 -9.62 -2.84
C GLN A 155 7.71 -9.37 -2.35
N ARG A 156 6.87 -8.67 -3.12
CA ARG A 156 5.55 -8.17 -2.72
C ARG A 156 5.61 -7.28 -1.48
N TRP A 157 6.64 -6.43 -1.41
CA TRP A 157 6.78 -5.41 -0.38
C TRP A 157 6.28 -4.08 -0.91
N GLU A 158 5.44 -3.42 -0.13
CA GLU A 158 4.82 -2.15 -0.49
C GLU A 158 5.62 -0.96 0.05
N ILE A 159 5.79 0.09 -0.75
CA ILE A 159 6.30 1.37 -0.29
C ILE A 159 5.13 2.34 -0.19
N ASN A 160 4.82 2.76 1.03
CA ASN A 160 3.83 3.78 1.33
C ASN A 160 4.52 5.10 1.59
N THR A 161 3.97 6.22 1.14
CA THR A 161 4.53 7.56 1.41
C THR A 161 3.58 8.40 2.24
N VAL A 162 4.15 9.13 3.18
CA VAL A 162 3.40 9.98 4.13
C VAL A 162 3.99 11.38 4.06
N TYR A 163 3.14 12.37 3.74
CA TYR A 163 3.55 13.76 3.61
C TYR A 163 3.09 14.58 4.79
N LEU A 164 3.96 15.49 5.24
CA LEU A 164 3.57 16.50 6.22
C LEU A 164 2.67 17.57 5.60
N PRO A 165 1.80 18.23 6.40
CA PRO A 165 0.96 19.32 5.92
C PRO A 165 1.78 20.45 5.30
N GLY A 166 1.26 21.04 4.21
CA GLY A 166 1.91 22.16 3.52
C GLY A 166 3.01 21.78 2.54
N SER A 167 3.24 20.50 2.27
CA SER A 167 4.06 20.08 1.14
C SER A 167 3.26 20.29 -0.16
N GLU A 168 3.59 21.31 -0.92
CA GLU A 168 2.95 21.56 -2.22
C GLU A 168 3.27 20.43 -3.21
N SER A 169 2.24 19.87 -3.80
CA SER A 169 2.33 18.69 -4.68
C SER A 169 2.10 19.04 -6.14
N SER A 170 2.97 19.79 -6.76
CA SER A 170 2.91 20.00 -8.22
C SER A 170 3.56 18.86 -9.04
N SER A 171 4.38 18.01 -8.41
CA SER A 171 4.89 16.78 -9.03
C SER A 171 5.04 15.68 -7.97
N ASN A 172 4.21 14.66 -8.06
CA ASN A 172 4.12 13.59 -7.06
C ASN A 172 5.12 12.46 -7.31
N SER A 173 6.43 12.72 -7.35
CA SER A 173 7.42 11.67 -7.55
C SER A 173 7.39 10.63 -6.42
N LEU A 174 7.14 11.03 -5.16
CA LEU A 174 6.96 10.09 -4.05
C LEU A 174 5.67 9.30 -4.16
N SER A 175 4.56 9.92 -4.59
CA SER A 175 3.31 9.20 -4.88
C SER A 175 3.51 8.13 -5.96
N ASN A 176 4.33 8.42 -6.97
CA ASN A 176 4.66 7.43 -7.99
C ASN A 176 5.44 6.23 -7.42
N LEU A 177 6.35 6.43 -6.46
CA LEU A 177 7.01 5.31 -5.77
C LEU A 177 6.03 4.36 -5.11
N SER A 178 5.04 4.92 -4.40
CA SER A 178 4.00 4.12 -3.76
C SER A 178 3.20 3.32 -4.78
N LYS A 179 2.70 3.98 -5.81
CA LYS A 179 1.92 3.35 -6.89
C LYS A 179 2.70 2.22 -7.58
N LEU A 180 4.00 2.43 -7.85
CA LEU A 180 4.86 1.47 -8.53
C LEU A 180 5.05 0.17 -7.73
N THR A 181 4.94 0.22 -6.42
CA THR A 181 5.09 -0.94 -5.52
C THR A 181 3.77 -1.45 -4.96
N GLY A 182 2.64 -0.88 -5.40
CA GLY A 182 1.30 -1.24 -4.90
C GLY A 182 0.94 -0.63 -3.55
N GLY A 183 1.75 0.29 -3.06
CA GLY A 183 1.49 1.05 -1.85
C GLY A 183 0.63 2.29 -2.10
N SER A 184 0.48 3.11 -1.08
CA SER A 184 -0.39 4.29 -1.04
C SER A 184 0.33 5.55 -0.57
N SER A 185 -0.24 6.72 -0.92
CA SER A 185 0.28 8.01 -0.49
C SER A 185 -0.73 8.72 0.43
N PHE A 186 -0.25 9.23 1.54
CA PHE A 186 -1.06 9.88 2.57
C PHE A 186 -0.52 11.28 2.88
N ASP A 187 -1.42 12.24 3.06
CA ASP A 187 -1.12 13.47 3.77
C ASP A 187 -1.47 13.32 5.26
N THR A 188 -0.87 14.11 6.13
CA THR A 188 -1.10 14.07 7.58
C THR A 188 -1.94 15.24 8.08
N THR A 189 -2.75 15.86 7.22
CA THR A 189 -3.68 16.91 7.62
C THR A 189 -4.73 16.36 8.57
N PHE A 190 -4.87 17.01 9.73
CA PHE A 190 -5.92 16.68 10.70
C PHE A 190 -7.25 17.34 10.29
N PRO A 191 -8.40 16.64 10.34
CA PRO A 191 -8.57 15.23 10.73
C PRO A 191 -8.45 14.25 9.55
N ASN A 192 -8.68 14.67 8.31
CA ASN A 192 -8.95 13.80 7.16
C ASN A 192 -7.74 12.97 6.69
N GLY A 193 -6.57 13.59 6.59
CA GLY A 193 -5.36 12.91 6.17
C GLY A 193 -4.92 11.85 7.17
N LEU A 194 -4.92 12.19 8.46
CA LEU A 194 -4.63 11.23 9.54
C LEU A 194 -5.67 10.11 9.60
N GLN A 195 -6.94 10.38 9.31
CA GLN A 195 -7.97 9.35 9.23
C GLN A 195 -7.69 8.34 8.10
N ARG A 196 -7.29 8.81 6.91
CA ARG A 196 -6.93 7.93 5.80
C ARG A 196 -5.70 7.07 6.12
N LEU A 197 -4.67 7.67 6.74
CA LEU A 197 -3.49 6.96 7.20
C LEU A 197 -3.86 5.91 8.25
N ALA A 198 -4.66 6.26 9.24
CA ALA A 198 -5.14 5.32 10.27
C ALA A 198 -5.94 4.17 9.66
N ASN A 199 -6.84 4.44 8.72
CA ASN A 199 -7.58 3.41 7.99
C ASN A 199 -6.66 2.44 7.25
N ASN A 200 -5.58 2.93 6.65
CA ASN A 200 -4.60 2.07 5.98
C ASN A 200 -3.80 1.23 6.97
N LEU A 201 -3.23 1.85 8.01
CA LEU A 201 -2.42 1.16 9.02
C LEU A 201 -3.18 0.03 9.73
N ILE A 202 -4.47 0.22 9.93
CA ILE A 202 -5.33 -0.74 10.62
C ILE A 202 -6.03 -1.68 9.62
N GLY A 203 -6.52 -1.16 8.50
CA GLY A 203 -7.26 -1.93 7.49
C GLY A 203 -6.37 -2.86 6.66
N SER A 204 -5.10 -2.51 6.42
CA SER A 204 -4.16 -3.35 5.64
C SER A 204 -3.82 -4.68 6.31
N SER A 205 -4.19 -4.85 7.58
CA SER A 205 -4.00 -6.11 8.31
C SER A 205 -5.13 -7.12 8.10
N GLY A 206 -6.18 -6.78 7.35
CA GLY A 206 -7.40 -7.59 7.30
C GLY A 206 -8.11 -7.69 8.65
N ALA A 207 -7.77 -6.82 9.57
CA ALA A 207 -8.11 -6.90 10.99
C ALA A 207 -9.40 -6.17 11.37
N GLY A 208 -10.30 -5.98 10.40
CA GLY A 208 -11.58 -5.30 10.64
C GLY A 208 -11.57 -3.81 10.28
N LEU A 209 -12.75 -3.22 10.21
CA LEU A 209 -12.95 -1.83 9.84
C LEU A 209 -12.63 -0.90 10.99
N LEU A 210 -11.90 0.18 10.72
CA LEU A 210 -11.80 1.30 11.65
C LEU A 210 -13.11 2.10 11.59
N VAL A 211 -13.87 2.03 12.68
CA VAL A 211 -15.16 2.74 12.81
C VAL A 211 -14.93 4.06 13.52
N LYS A 212 -15.30 5.16 12.87
CA LYS A 212 -15.28 6.47 13.50
C LYS A 212 -16.37 6.54 14.58
N LEU A 213 -15.97 6.83 15.81
CA LEU A 213 -16.90 7.09 16.91
C LEU A 213 -17.39 8.53 16.88
N THR A 214 -16.44 9.45 16.85
CA THR A 214 -16.72 10.87 16.92
C THR A 214 -15.49 11.70 16.59
N GLU A 215 -15.74 12.98 16.34
CA GLU A 215 -14.74 14.04 16.39
C GLU A 215 -15.28 15.20 17.21
N GLY A 216 -14.40 16.00 17.80
CA GLY A 216 -14.82 17.15 18.58
C GLY A 216 -13.64 17.99 19.07
N ASN A 217 -14.00 19.03 19.79
CA ASN A 217 -13.08 19.92 20.46
C ASN A 217 -13.47 20.00 21.94
N LEU A 218 -12.51 19.81 22.83
CA LEU A 218 -12.69 20.07 24.25
C LEU A 218 -12.24 21.50 24.55
N THR A 219 -13.14 22.32 25.09
CA THR A 219 -12.87 23.71 25.51
C THR A 219 -13.26 23.90 26.95
N GLY A 220 -12.36 24.44 27.78
CA GLY A 220 -12.60 24.74 29.19
C GLY A 220 -12.17 23.65 30.17
N SER A 221 -12.44 23.85 31.46
CA SER A 221 -12.01 22.92 32.50
C SER A 221 -12.92 21.69 32.60
N THR A 222 -12.44 20.55 32.13
CA THR A 222 -13.03 19.21 32.32
C THR A 222 -14.37 18.95 31.61
N ASN A 223 -14.32 18.75 30.32
CA ASN A 223 -15.44 18.13 29.60
C ASN A 223 -15.24 16.62 29.51
N ILE A 224 -16.30 15.86 29.74
CA ILE A 224 -16.35 14.41 29.58
C ILE A 224 -17.38 14.09 28.49
N ALA A 225 -16.93 13.46 27.43
CA ALA A 225 -17.81 12.91 26.41
C ALA A 225 -17.75 11.38 26.44
N SER A 226 -18.90 10.71 26.32
CA SER A 226 -18.98 9.25 26.39
C SER A 226 -19.59 8.67 25.12
N TYR A 227 -18.98 7.61 24.58
CA TYR A 227 -19.37 6.97 23.32
C TYR A 227 -19.40 5.46 23.47
N ASN A 228 -20.38 4.83 22.85
CA ASN A 228 -20.58 3.39 22.90
C ASN A 228 -19.77 2.66 21.84
N ILE A 229 -19.12 1.57 22.25
CA ILE A 229 -18.35 0.67 21.39
C ILE A 229 -18.99 -0.71 21.45
N PRO A 230 -19.67 -1.17 20.40
CA PRO A 230 -20.24 -2.52 20.38
C PRO A 230 -19.12 -3.55 20.18
N VAL A 231 -19.06 -4.56 21.04
CA VAL A 231 -18.14 -5.69 20.94
C VAL A 231 -18.93 -6.95 20.70
N THR A 232 -18.70 -7.59 19.57
CA THR A 232 -19.41 -8.81 19.15
C THR A 232 -18.81 -10.08 19.77
N PRO A 233 -19.55 -11.21 19.80
CA PRO A 233 -19.08 -12.47 20.41
C PRO A 233 -17.77 -13.02 19.87
N ASN A 234 -17.46 -12.75 18.60
CA ASN A 234 -16.27 -13.28 17.91
C ASN A 234 -15.09 -12.31 17.92
N THR A 235 -15.16 -11.25 18.70
CA THR A 235 -14.07 -10.28 18.80
C THR A 235 -12.95 -10.85 19.67
N GLU A 236 -11.78 -10.99 19.06
CA GLU A 236 -10.56 -11.41 19.75
C GLU A 236 -9.84 -10.23 20.41
N VAL A 237 -9.84 -9.09 19.73
CA VAL A 237 -9.23 -7.86 20.21
C VAL A 237 -10.11 -6.67 19.82
N THR A 238 -10.32 -5.76 20.76
CA THR A 238 -10.87 -4.43 20.49
C THR A 238 -9.79 -3.38 20.67
N ASN A 239 -9.57 -2.56 19.63
CA ASN A 239 -8.72 -1.39 19.75
C ASN A 239 -9.57 -0.14 19.82
N PHE A 240 -9.30 0.68 20.79
CA PHE A 240 -9.78 2.05 20.88
C PHE A 240 -8.64 2.98 20.52
N ILE A 241 -8.84 3.81 19.49
CA ILE A 241 -7.83 4.68 18.91
C ILE A 241 -8.33 6.11 18.96
N PHE A 242 -7.54 6.94 19.56
CA PHE A 242 -7.88 8.31 19.82
C PHE A 242 -6.74 9.20 19.31
N LEU A 243 -6.99 9.93 18.22
CA LEU A 243 -6.07 10.93 17.69
C LEU A 243 -6.37 12.26 18.37
N LYS A 244 -5.33 12.99 18.74
CA LYS A 244 -5.42 14.25 19.46
C LYS A 244 -4.34 15.23 19.00
N ASP A 245 -4.61 16.51 19.07
CA ASP A 245 -3.63 17.56 18.82
C ASP A 245 -3.02 18.15 20.08
N SER A 246 -3.47 17.68 21.26
CA SER A 246 -3.01 18.16 22.56
C SER A 246 -2.82 17.01 23.56
N SER A 247 -1.76 17.10 24.35
CA SER A 247 -1.51 16.16 25.45
C SER A 247 -2.50 16.30 26.61
N SER A 248 -3.24 17.43 26.67
CA SER A 248 -4.27 17.66 27.69
C SER A 248 -5.55 16.83 27.47
N VAL A 249 -5.65 16.15 26.34
CA VAL A 249 -6.79 15.29 26.00
C VAL A 249 -6.42 13.84 26.23
N GLY A 250 -7.21 13.14 27.03
CA GLY A 250 -7.06 11.72 27.34
C GLY A 250 -8.36 10.95 27.19
N ALA A 251 -8.26 9.64 27.30
CA ALA A 251 -9.42 8.76 27.20
C ALA A 251 -9.34 7.58 28.18
N SER A 252 -10.50 7.05 28.56
CA SER A 252 -10.65 5.84 29.36
C SER A 252 -11.73 4.93 28.78
N LEU A 253 -11.65 3.62 29.08
CA LEU A 253 -12.65 2.63 28.69
C LEU A 253 -13.36 2.09 29.92
N ILE A 254 -14.64 1.79 29.74
CA ILE A 254 -15.48 1.15 30.75
C ILE A 254 -16.08 -0.11 30.11
N GLU A 255 -16.02 -1.21 30.85
CA GLU A 255 -16.60 -2.49 30.45
C GLU A 255 -18.13 -2.48 30.39
N PRO A 256 -18.78 -3.43 29.70
CA PRO A 256 -20.24 -3.53 29.62
C PRO A 256 -20.92 -3.67 30.98
N THR A 257 -20.22 -4.16 31.98
CA THR A 257 -20.72 -4.27 33.39
C THR A 257 -20.85 -2.93 34.09
N GLY A 258 -20.39 -1.82 33.48
CA GLY A 258 -20.39 -0.49 34.08
C GLY A 258 -19.29 -0.25 35.12
N THR A 259 -18.51 -1.26 35.47
CA THR A 259 -17.32 -1.16 36.29
C THR A 259 -16.11 -0.75 35.44
N GLY A 260 -15.12 -0.13 36.06
CA GLY A 260 -13.82 0.04 35.40
C GLY A 260 -13.27 -1.32 35.01
N ILE A 261 -12.20 -1.33 34.21
CA ILE A 261 -11.61 -2.55 33.67
C ILE A 261 -11.23 -3.52 34.78
N THR A 262 -11.88 -4.67 34.80
CA THR A 262 -11.73 -5.69 35.85
C THR A 262 -10.46 -6.55 35.68
N ASN A 263 -9.93 -6.64 34.46
CA ASN A 263 -8.70 -7.38 34.19
C ASN A 263 -7.65 -6.50 33.48
N PRO A 264 -6.81 -5.77 34.22
CA PRO A 264 -5.77 -4.90 33.66
C PRO A 264 -4.76 -5.64 32.75
N SER A 265 -4.52 -6.92 32.97
CA SER A 265 -3.57 -7.72 32.18
C SER A 265 -4.05 -8.00 30.74
N SER A 266 -5.34 -7.84 30.48
CA SER A 266 -5.91 -7.94 29.13
C SER A 266 -5.78 -6.64 28.30
N ILE A 267 -5.22 -5.57 28.89
CA ILE A 267 -5.18 -4.26 28.28
C ILE A 267 -3.76 -3.77 28.09
N THR A 268 -3.45 -3.42 26.85
CA THR A 268 -2.26 -2.66 26.50
C THR A 268 -2.66 -1.22 26.20
N SER A 269 -1.96 -0.26 26.80
CA SER A 269 -2.17 1.16 26.55
C SER A 269 -0.92 1.79 25.97
N VAL A 270 -1.10 2.58 24.93
CA VAL A 270 -0.06 3.42 24.33
C VAL A 270 -0.57 4.85 24.38
N ASP A 271 0.17 5.75 25.01
CA ASP A 271 -0.12 7.18 25.02
C ASP A 271 1.05 7.95 24.40
N SER A 272 0.76 8.71 23.39
CA SER A 272 1.69 9.60 22.71
C SER A 272 1.09 11.01 22.66
N PRO A 273 1.89 12.05 22.34
CA PRO A 273 1.35 13.40 22.19
C PRO A 273 0.18 13.55 21.21
N PHE A 274 0.04 12.62 20.25
CA PHE A 274 -0.92 12.71 19.14
C PHE A 274 -1.90 11.56 19.05
N ALA A 275 -1.64 10.47 19.75
CA ALA A 275 -2.52 9.31 19.74
C ALA A 275 -2.51 8.63 21.11
N PHE A 276 -3.69 8.19 21.50
CA PHE A 276 -3.89 7.32 22.64
C PHE A 276 -4.58 6.06 22.14
N ILE A 277 -3.99 4.90 22.41
CA ILE A 277 -4.53 3.61 21.99
C ILE A 277 -4.70 2.71 23.19
N LYS A 278 -5.88 2.12 23.32
CA LYS A 278 -6.12 1.00 24.22
C LYS A 278 -6.50 -0.22 23.42
N ARG A 279 -5.74 -1.28 23.61
CA ARG A 279 -6.00 -2.60 23.04
C ARG A 279 -6.49 -3.52 24.15
N VAL A 280 -7.66 -4.10 23.96
CA VAL A 280 -8.25 -5.06 24.89
C VAL A 280 -8.27 -6.42 24.22
N THR A 281 -7.53 -7.38 24.79
CA THR A 281 -7.49 -8.76 24.29
C THR A 281 -8.60 -9.57 24.96
N ARG A 282 -9.35 -10.34 24.15
CA ARG A 282 -10.52 -11.11 24.60
C ARG A 282 -11.52 -10.23 25.37
N PRO A 283 -12.00 -9.14 24.76
CA PRO A 283 -12.90 -8.22 25.42
C PRO A 283 -14.22 -8.92 25.79
N ALA A 284 -14.82 -8.52 26.91
CA ALA A 284 -16.17 -8.95 27.23
C ALA A 284 -17.15 -8.50 26.15
N GLN A 285 -18.04 -9.42 25.73
CA GLN A 285 -19.10 -9.11 24.77
C GLN A 285 -20.07 -8.08 25.35
N GLY A 286 -20.55 -7.15 24.53
CA GLY A 286 -21.53 -6.15 24.91
C GLY A 286 -21.13 -4.74 24.48
N VAL A 287 -21.71 -3.75 25.12
CA VAL A 287 -21.44 -2.34 24.82
C VAL A 287 -20.44 -1.78 25.81
N TRP A 288 -19.24 -1.51 25.30
CA TRP A 288 -18.20 -0.78 26.04
C TRP A 288 -18.44 0.72 25.91
N GLN A 289 -17.93 1.50 26.83
CA GLN A 289 -18.01 2.94 26.78
C GLN A 289 -16.60 3.56 26.76
N ALA A 290 -16.33 4.38 25.74
CA ALA A 290 -15.16 5.23 25.68
C ALA A 290 -15.51 6.58 26.31
N ARG A 291 -14.75 7.03 27.31
CA ARG A 291 -14.84 8.36 27.91
C ARG A 291 -13.64 9.19 27.48
N ILE A 292 -13.92 10.34 26.89
CA ILE A 292 -12.93 11.31 26.45
C ILE A 292 -12.99 12.49 27.41
N GLN A 293 -11.83 12.86 27.96
CA GLN A 293 -11.74 13.91 28.96
C GLN A 293 -10.52 14.80 28.75
N GLY A 294 -10.61 16.06 29.10
CA GLY A 294 -9.50 17.00 28.98
C GLY A 294 -9.95 18.45 29.04
N SER A 295 -8.99 19.37 28.93
CA SER A 295 -9.28 20.81 29.06
C SER A 295 -9.33 21.55 27.73
N ASN A 296 -8.38 21.31 26.81
CA ASN A 296 -8.33 21.97 25.51
C ASN A 296 -7.69 21.05 24.48
N GLY A 297 -8.28 20.94 23.29
CA GLY A 297 -7.72 20.25 22.13
C GLY A 297 -8.77 19.59 21.26
N ASN A 298 -8.41 19.39 20.01
CA ASN A 298 -9.21 18.63 19.06
C ASN A 298 -8.93 17.14 19.19
N TYR A 299 -9.95 16.35 18.92
CA TYR A 299 -9.83 14.90 18.94
C TYR A 299 -10.63 14.23 17.83
N LEU A 300 -10.17 13.03 17.48
CA LEU A 300 -10.83 12.13 16.55
C LEU A 300 -10.74 10.71 17.11
N ALA A 301 -11.87 10.11 17.42
CA ALA A 301 -11.95 8.82 18.08
C ALA A 301 -12.46 7.73 17.14
N PHE A 302 -11.82 6.57 17.20
CA PHE A 302 -12.18 5.36 16.46
C PHE A 302 -12.14 4.14 17.35
N TYR A 303 -12.77 3.09 16.88
CA TYR A 303 -12.53 1.74 17.35
C TYR A 303 -12.42 0.76 16.20
N ASN A 304 -11.79 -0.37 16.42
CA ASN A 304 -11.94 -1.52 15.56
C ASN A 304 -12.00 -2.81 16.39
N ASN A 305 -12.81 -3.75 15.93
CA ASN A 305 -12.91 -5.08 16.50
C ASN A 305 -12.16 -6.04 15.59
N LEU A 306 -11.10 -6.64 16.10
CA LEU A 306 -10.35 -7.65 15.39
C LEU A 306 -11.00 -9.00 15.62
N ASN A 307 -11.44 -9.61 14.53
CA ASN A 307 -11.94 -10.96 14.56
C ASN A 307 -10.81 -11.94 14.22
N ARG A 308 -10.96 -13.19 14.64
CA ARG A 308 -10.05 -14.28 14.32
C ARG A 308 -9.92 -14.50 12.79
N LEU A 309 -11.01 -14.24 12.08
CA LEU A 309 -11.05 -14.30 10.62
C LEU A 309 -10.65 -12.96 10.01
N LYS A 310 -9.77 -12.99 9.02
CA LYS A 310 -9.31 -11.81 8.27
C LYS A 310 -9.79 -11.89 6.82
N LEU A 311 -10.40 -10.83 6.33
CA LEU A 311 -10.79 -10.68 4.94
C LEU A 311 -9.69 -9.86 4.23
N ILE A 312 -9.07 -10.42 3.19
CA ILE A 312 -7.89 -9.86 2.55
C ILE A 312 -8.16 -9.59 1.08
N LEU A 313 -7.82 -8.41 0.60
CA LEU A 313 -7.75 -8.11 -0.83
C LEU A 313 -6.45 -8.69 -1.40
N GLU A 314 -6.60 -9.65 -2.32
CA GLU A 314 -5.46 -10.30 -2.98
C GLU A 314 -5.02 -9.56 -4.25
N THR A 315 -5.89 -8.72 -4.82
CA THR A 315 -5.55 -7.84 -5.94
C THR A 315 -4.60 -6.75 -5.47
N LYS A 316 -3.36 -6.80 -5.94
CA LYS A 316 -2.29 -5.88 -5.52
C LYS A 316 -1.56 -5.30 -6.73
N GLY A 317 -0.92 -4.17 -6.50
CA GLY A 317 -0.12 -3.46 -7.50
C GLY A 317 -0.94 -2.52 -8.37
N ALA A 318 -0.28 -1.89 -9.35
CA ALA A 318 -0.95 -1.01 -10.30
C ALA A 318 -1.74 -1.83 -11.32
N ILE A 319 -2.98 -1.45 -11.55
CA ILE A 319 -3.87 -2.05 -12.52
C ILE A 319 -3.81 -1.23 -13.81
N PRO A 320 -3.71 -1.85 -14.98
CA PRO A 320 -3.74 -1.11 -16.23
C PRO A 320 -5.09 -0.40 -16.43
N LYS A 321 -5.03 0.90 -16.75
CA LYS A 321 -6.18 1.67 -17.18
C LYS A 321 -6.81 1.04 -18.43
N ASP A 322 -8.13 1.11 -18.52
CA ASP A 322 -8.93 0.62 -19.67
C ASP A 322 -8.83 -0.89 -19.94
N ALA A 323 -8.21 -1.66 -19.03
CA ALA A 323 -8.13 -3.11 -19.14
C ALA A 323 -9.17 -3.82 -18.24
N PRO A 324 -9.67 -5.01 -18.66
CA PRO A 324 -10.52 -5.83 -17.79
C PRO A 324 -9.78 -6.18 -16.50
N THR A 325 -10.43 -5.93 -15.39
CA THR A 325 -9.83 -6.11 -14.06
C THR A 325 -10.53 -7.23 -13.30
N ILE A 326 -9.76 -8.06 -12.60
CA ILE A 326 -10.28 -9.07 -11.68
C ILE A 326 -9.95 -8.63 -10.26
N VAL A 327 -10.98 -8.45 -9.45
CA VAL A 327 -10.84 -8.20 -8.01
C VAL A 327 -10.98 -9.52 -7.30
N THR A 328 -9.97 -9.87 -6.52
CA THR A 328 -9.88 -11.15 -5.78
C THR A 328 -9.69 -10.87 -4.30
N ALA A 329 -10.43 -11.62 -3.48
CA ALA A 329 -10.34 -11.59 -2.03
C ALA A 329 -10.19 -13.00 -1.46
N SER A 330 -9.64 -13.14 -0.26
CA SER A 330 -9.63 -14.38 0.51
C SER A 330 -10.01 -14.14 1.97
N ILE A 331 -10.49 -15.18 2.65
CA ILE A 331 -10.62 -15.17 4.10
C ILE A 331 -9.50 -16.03 4.66
N ARG A 332 -8.90 -15.56 5.73
CA ARG A 332 -7.84 -16.28 6.44
C ARG A 332 -8.13 -16.38 7.92
N GLU A 333 -7.74 -17.53 8.46
CA GLU A 333 -7.58 -17.79 9.88
C GLU A 333 -6.10 -18.07 10.14
N GLY A 334 -5.40 -17.13 10.75
CA GLY A 334 -3.95 -17.11 10.72
C GLY A 334 -3.43 -17.06 9.27
N ASP A 335 -2.56 -17.98 8.90
CA ASP A 335 -2.02 -18.10 7.53
C ASP A 335 -2.86 -18.98 6.60
N SER A 336 -3.86 -19.69 7.13
CA SER A 336 -4.68 -20.62 6.38
C SER A 336 -5.88 -19.94 5.73
N LYS A 337 -6.10 -20.19 4.43
CA LYS A 337 -7.34 -19.79 3.78
C LYS A 337 -8.49 -20.67 4.24
N VAL A 338 -9.61 -20.04 4.58
CA VAL A 338 -10.83 -20.74 5.00
C VAL A 338 -11.99 -20.36 4.10
N SER A 339 -12.95 -21.26 3.98
CA SER A 339 -14.23 -21.00 3.32
C SER A 339 -15.33 -20.89 4.37
N ILE A 340 -16.23 -19.92 4.20
CA ILE A 340 -17.35 -19.70 5.08
C ILE A 340 -18.63 -20.15 4.38
N GLN A 341 -19.21 -21.25 4.84
CA GLN A 341 -20.44 -21.78 4.29
C GLN A 341 -21.60 -20.79 4.53
N GLY A 342 -22.30 -20.42 3.45
CA GLY A 342 -23.42 -19.47 3.50
C GLY A 342 -23.00 -18.00 3.58
N GLY A 343 -21.70 -17.69 3.51
CA GLY A 343 -21.19 -16.33 3.44
C GLY A 343 -21.42 -15.70 2.06
N GLN A 344 -21.77 -14.41 2.05
CA GLN A 344 -21.91 -13.59 0.85
C GLN A 344 -20.78 -12.55 0.82
N TYR A 345 -20.09 -12.45 -0.30
CA TYR A 345 -18.88 -11.67 -0.44
C TYR A 345 -19.11 -10.50 -1.39
N PHE A 346 -18.74 -9.30 -0.97
CA PHE A 346 -18.92 -8.08 -1.74
C PHE A 346 -17.62 -7.25 -1.76
N ALA A 347 -17.38 -6.59 -2.90
CA ALA A 347 -16.41 -5.53 -3.02
C ALA A 347 -17.13 -4.23 -3.39
N GLU A 348 -17.07 -3.26 -2.50
CA GLU A 348 -17.48 -1.89 -2.76
C GLU A 348 -16.24 -1.12 -3.20
N ILE A 349 -16.26 -0.58 -4.41
CA ILE A 349 -15.12 0.10 -5.03
C ILE A 349 -15.50 1.57 -5.26
N ILE A 350 -14.65 2.47 -4.80
CA ILE A 350 -14.82 3.92 -4.96
C ILE A 350 -13.67 4.42 -5.81
N SER A 351 -13.99 5.07 -6.94
CA SER A 351 -13.01 5.66 -7.85
C SER A 351 -12.36 6.92 -7.26
N PRO A 352 -11.25 7.40 -7.82
CA PRO A 352 -10.61 8.66 -7.41
C PRO A 352 -11.56 9.87 -7.45
N MET A 353 -12.54 9.88 -8.35
CA MET A 353 -13.57 10.93 -8.46
C MET A 353 -14.80 10.67 -7.57
N GLY A 354 -14.80 9.62 -6.76
CA GLY A 354 -15.86 9.31 -5.81
C GLY A 354 -17.01 8.45 -6.38
N THR A 355 -16.91 7.97 -7.61
CA THR A 355 -17.91 7.05 -8.18
C THR A 355 -17.85 5.72 -7.46
N LYS A 356 -19.02 5.24 -6.96
CA LYS A 356 -19.15 4.03 -6.16
C LYS A 356 -19.82 2.93 -6.95
N ALA A 357 -19.26 1.71 -6.88
CA ALA A 357 -19.83 0.50 -7.44
C ALA A 357 -19.70 -0.67 -6.44
N ILE A 358 -20.65 -1.60 -6.47
CA ILE A 358 -20.66 -2.79 -5.60
C ILE A 358 -20.71 -4.03 -6.49
N TYR A 359 -19.84 -4.99 -6.21
CA TYR A 359 -19.72 -6.24 -6.94
C TYR A 359 -19.78 -7.41 -5.98
N THR A 360 -20.45 -8.49 -6.40
CA THR A 360 -20.48 -9.76 -5.68
C THR A 360 -19.33 -10.63 -6.15
N LEU A 361 -18.53 -11.13 -5.21
CA LEU A 361 -17.43 -12.05 -5.50
C LEU A 361 -17.90 -13.49 -5.35
N ASN A 362 -17.33 -14.40 -6.13
CA ASN A 362 -17.65 -15.81 -6.09
C ASN A 362 -16.40 -16.70 -6.15
N ASP A 363 -16.54 -17.96 -5.70
CA ASP A 363 -15.54 -19.04 -5.76
C ASP A 363 -16.14 -20.24 -6.51
N LYS A 364 -16.62 -19.99 -7.76
CA LYS A 364 -17.36 -20.96 -8.58
C LYS A 364 -16.69 -21.30 -9.91
N GLY A 365 -15.50 -20.74 -10.18
CA GLY A 365 -14.79 -20.89 -11.45
C GLY A 365 -15.41 -20.08 -12.61
N ILE A 366 -16.18 -19.02 -12.31
CA ILE A 366 -16.87 -18.18 -13.30
C ILE A 366 -16.68 -16.68 -12.97
N GLU A 367 -17.02 -15.80 -13.93
CA GLU A 367 -17.08 -14.34 -13.74
C GLU A 367 -15.77 -13.71 -13.20
N GLY A 368 -14.62 -14.26 -13.57
CA GLY A 368 -13.31 -13.79 -13.12
C GLY A 368 -12.64 -14.70 -12.11
N ASP A 369 -13.39 -15.58 -11.48
CA ASP A 369 -12.83 -16.70 -10.73
C ASP A 369 -12.28 -17.76 -11.70
N LYS A 370 -11.07 -18.27 -11.42
CA LYS A 370 -10.36 -19.20 -12.32
C LYS A 370 -10.58 -20.66 -11.92
N ILE A 371 -10.71 -20.92 -10.63
CA ILE A 371 -10.71 -22.29 -10.08
C ILE A 371 -11.75 -22.36 -8.96
N SER A 372 -12.82 -23.11 -9.20
CA SER A 372 -13.87 -23.32 -8.21
C SER A 372 -13.33 -24.01 -6.95
N GLY A 373 -13.66 -23.47 -5.78
CA GLY A 373 -13.35 -24.06 -4.47
C GLY A 373 -11.92 -23.83 -3.99
N ASP A 374 -11.14 -22.95 -4.62
CA ASP A 374 -9.75 -22.65 -4.21
C ASP A 374 -9.66 -21.62 -3.07
N LYS A 375 -10.82 -21.15 -2.58
CA LYS A 375 -10.99 -20.16 -1.51
C LYS A 375 -10.50 -18.77 -1.87
N PHE A 376 -10.38 -18.49 -3.16
CA PHE A 376 -10.27 -17.16 -3.71
C PHE A 376 -11.63 -16.74 -4.26
N TYR A 377 -12.15 -15.66 -3.73
CA TYR A 377 -13.42 -15.08 -4.16
C TYR A 377 -13.12 -13.98 -5.15
N SER A 378 -13.56 -14.14 -6.39
CA SER A 378 -13.20 -13.23 -7.48
C SER A 378 -14.42 -12.68 -8.20
N VAL A 379 -14.23 -11.51 -8.82
CA VAL A 379 -15.20 -10.92 -9.75
C VAL A 379 -14.46 -10.16 -10.84
N ARG A 380 -14.92 -10.30 -12.08
CA ARG A 380 -14.48 -9.44 -13.19
C ARG A 380 -15.28 -8.15 -13.16
N ILE A 381 -14.59 -7.03 -13.08
CA ILE A 381 -15.19 -5.69 -13.12
C ILE A 381 -14.94 -5.03 -14.48
N PRO A 382 -15.78 -4.06 -14.89
CA PRO A 382 -15.55 -3.26 -16.09
C PRO A 382 -14.17 -2.58 -16.08
N PRO A 383 -13.61 -2.25 -17.25
CA PRO A 383 -12.38 -1.48 -17.33
C PRO A 383 -12.44 -0.19 -16.51
N LEU A 384 -11.37 0.07 -15.75
CA LEU A 384 -11.25 1.24 -14.92
C LEU A 384 -10.62 2.38 -15.75
N THR A 385 -11.32 3.50 -15.90
CA THR A 385 -10.96 4.59 -16.80
C THR A 385 -10.22 5.74 -16.13
N GLU A 386 -10.30 5.85 -14.80
CA GLU A 386 -9.68 6.92 -14.03
C GLU A 386 -8.32 6.47 -13.50
N VAL A 387 -7.28 7.26 -13.73
CA VAL A 387 -5.96 7.04 -13.14
C VAL A 387 -5.98 7.52 -11.68
N GLY A 388 -5.42 6.74 -10.78
CA GLY A 388 -5.34 7.08 -9.36
C GLY A 388 -5.67 5.93 -8.42
N ASN A 389 -5.84 6.26 -7.15
CA ASN A 389 -6.12 5.27 -6.10
C ASN A 389 -7.62 4.99 -6.01
N TYR A 390 -7.99 3.74 -6.13
CA TYR A 390 -9.34 3.23 -5.89
C TYR A 390 -9.41 2.66 -4.48
N GLU A 391 -10.38 3.11 -3.70
CA GLU A 391 -10.65 2.54 -2.38
C GLU A 391 -11.55 1.32 -2.53
N VAL A 392 -11.18 0.22 -1.86
CA VAL A 392 -11.95 -1.03 -1.88
C VAL A 392 -12.38 -1.38 -0.48
N THR A 393 -13.67 -1.48 -0.27
CA THR A 393 -14.23 -2.04 0.96
C THR A 393 -14.74 -3.45 0.67
N LEU A 394 -14.03 -4.45 1.16
CA LEU A 394 -14.49 -5.83 1.12
C LEU A 394 -15.45 -6.08 2.28
N LYS A 395 -16.55 -6.78 2.00
CA LYS A 395 -17.57 -7.18 2.99
C LYS A 395 -17.85 -8.66 2.85
N LEU A 396 -17.91 -9.35 3.98
CA LEU A 396 -18.48 -10.67 4.11
C LEU A 396 -19.69 -10.57 5.02
N ASP A 397 -20.87 -10.84 4.47
CA ASP A 397 -22.08 -11.00 5.25
C ASP A 397 -22.29 -12.47 5.56
N TRP A 398 -22.45 -12.77 6.85
CA TRP A 398 -22.68 -14.13 7.33
C TRP A 398 -24.00 -14.21 8.10
N PRO A 399 -25.12 -14.34 7.39
CA PRO A 399 -26.46 -14.23 7.98
C PRO A 399 -26.75 -15.23 9.10
N THR A 400 -26.21 -16.45 8.98
CA THR A 400 -26.43 -17.52 9.99
C THR A 400 -25.81 -17.22 11.34
N LEU A 401 -24.78 -16.37 11.41
CA LEU A 401 -24.17 -15.91 12.67
C LEU A 401 -24.56 -14.48 13.03
N GLY A 402 -25.32 -13.78 12.17
CA GLY A 402 -25.66 -12.37 12.38
C GLY A 402 -24.44 -11.46 12.44
N THR A 403 -23.34 -11.86 11.80
CA THR A 403 -22.07 -11.13 11.80
C THR A 403 -21.67 -10.75 10.39
N ASN A 404 -20.95 -9.65 10.27
CA ASN A 404 -20.27 -9.26 9.06
C ASN A 404 -18.79 -8.98 9.35
N LEU A 405 -17.94 -9.27 8.38
CA LEU A 405 -16.55 -8.83 8.37
C LEU A 405 -16.40 -7.76 7.31
N THR A 406 -15.66 -6.74 7.62
CA THR A 406 -15.38 -5.66 6.67
C THR A 406 -13.91 -5.28 6.77
N THR A 407 -13.26 -5.10 5.61
CA THR A 407 -11.91 -4.54 5.53
C THR A 407 -11.83 -3.51 4.43
N ARG A 408 -10.95 -2.53 4.59
CA ARG A 408 -10.64 -1.53 3.55
C ARG A 408 -9.24 -1.75 3.03
N SER A 409 -9.08 -1.53 1.74
CA SER A 409 -7.81 -1.60 1.03
C SER A 409 -7.81 -0.61 -0.13
N ILE A 410 -6.68 -0.47 -0.79
CA ILE A 410 -6.51 0.43 -1.93
C ILE A 410 -5.74 -0.31 -3.01
N PHE A 411 -6.08 -0.05 -4.28
CA PHE A 411 -5.22 -0.36 -5.41
C PHE A 411 -5.08 0.85 -6.34
N GLY A 412 -3.94 0.95 -7.01
CA GLY A 412 -3.69 2.03 -7.99
C GLY A 412 -4.10 1.61 -9.40
N VAL A 413 -4.67 2.54 -10.15
CA VAL A 413 -4.89 2.40 -11.60
C VAL A 413 -3.97 3.36 -12.33
N GLU A 414 -3.21 2.85 -13.32
CA GLU A 414 -2.22 3.63 -14.06
C GLU A 414 -2.35 3.38 -15.56
N ALA A 415 -1.89 4.36 -16.34
CA ALA A 415 -1.74 4.16 -17.78
C ALA A 415 -0.56 3.23 -18.04
N PHE A 416 -0.80 2.15 -18.79
CA PHE A 416 0.21 1.18 -19.20
C PHE A 416 0.51 1.31 -20.69
N PRO A 417 1.65 0.79 -21.16
CA PRO A 417 1.95 0.76 -22.57
C PRO A 417 0.89 0.01 -23.37
N LYS A 418 0.42 0.58 -24.43
CA LYS A 418 -0.51 -0.03 -25.37
C LYS A 418 0.02 0.04 -26.79
N ILE A 419 -0.36 -0.93 -27.59
CA ILE A 419 -0.14 -0.92 -29.04
C ILE A 419 -1.40 -0.37 -29.69
N ASP A 420 -1.24 0.65 -30.50
CA ASP A 420 -2.26 1.12 -31.44
C ASP A 420 -1.96 0.51 -32.81
N LEU A 421 -2.72 -0.53 -33.16
CA LEU A 421 -2.53 -1.30 -34.38
C LEU A 421 -3.42 -0.75 -35.48
N GLN A 422 -2.81 -0.27 -36.56
CA GLN A 422 -3.52 0.18 -37.74
C GLN A 422 -3.20 -0.73 -38.93
N ILE A 423 -4.20 -1.44 -39.43
CA ILE A 423 -4.05 -2.24 -40.65
C ILE A 423 -4.01 -1.31 -41.86
N LEU A 424 -3.05 -1.53 -42.73
CA LEU A 424 -2.90 -0.74 -43.94
C LEU A 424 -3.92 -1.22 -44.99
N PRO A 425 -4.76 -0.33 -45.57
CA PRO A 425 -6.01 -0.72 -46.25
C PRO A 425 -5.89 -1.27 -47.67
N GLU A 426 -4.71 -1.30 -48.29
CA GLU A 426 -4.66 -1.43 -49.75
C GLU A 426 -3.60 -2.44 -50.25
N TYR A 427 -3.53 -3.65 -49.69
CA TYR A 427 -2.57 -4.60 -50.24
C TYR A 427 -3.21 -5.93 -50.62
N GLU A 428 -3.23 -6.24 -51.93
CA GLU A 428 -3.30 -7.62 -52.35
C GLU A 428 -2.04 -8.33 -51.91
N LEU A 429 -2.15 -9.26 -51.01
CA LEU A 429 -1.04 -10.07 -50.53
C LEU A 429 -0.63 -11.06 -51.62
N ALA A 430 0.45 -10.74 -52.32
CA ALA A 430 1.02 -11.63 -53.35
C ALA A 430 1.93 -12.67 -52.69
N PRO A 431 1.73 -13.98 -52.95
CA PRO A 431 2.59 -15.01 -52.41
C PRO A 431 4.07 -14.79 -52.73
N GLY A 432 4.94 -14.99 -51.74
CA GLY A 432 6.38 -14.85 -51.88
C GLY A 432 6.90 -13.39 -51.90
N LYS A 433 6.03 -12.39 -51.77
CA LYS A 433 6.43 -10.98 -51.76
C LYS A 433 6.31 -10.39 -50.35
N PRO A 434 7.40 -9.84 -49.76
CA PRO A 434 7.31 -9.13 -48.50
C PRO A 434 6.37 -7.92 -48.61
N THR A 435 5.35 -7.86 -47.77
CA THR A 435 4.34 -6.81 -47.80
C THR A 435 4.13 -6.26 -46.38
N ARG A 436 4.19 -4.93 -46.23
CA ARG A 436 3.82 -4.24 -44.99
C ARG A 436 2.32 -4.27 -44.86
N ILE A 437 1.81 -4.81 -43.72
CA ILE A 437 0.38 -5.01 -43.50
C ILE A 437 -0.19 -4.14 -42.41
N ALA A 438 0.65 -3.64 -41.51
CA ALA A 438 0.19 -2.79 -40.40
C ALA A 438 1.29 -1.84 -39.93
N THR A 439 0.84 -0.79 -39.27
CA THR A 439 1.65 0.04 -38.39
C THR A 439 1.25 -0.20 -36.93
N MET A 440 2.22 -0.09 -36.03
CA MET A 440 2.05 -0.30 -34.60
C MET A 440 2.68 0.88 -33.88
N ASP A 441 1.89 1.68 -33.20
CA ASP A 441 2.37 2.79 -32.42
C ASP A 441 2.26 2.45 -30.92
N ILE A 442 3.35 2.61 -30.18
CA ILE A 442 3.44 2.29 -28.77
C ILE A 442 3.34 3.57 -27.94
N SER A 443 2.37 3.63 -27.06
CA SER A 443 2.14 4.82 -26.25
C SER A 443 1.73 4.48 -24.81
N VAL A 444 1.99 5.42 -23.90
CA VAL A 444 1.48 5.45 -22.52
C VAL A 444 0.73 6.76 -22.36
N ASP A 445 -0.56 6.71 -22.07
CA ASP A 445 -1.43 7.88 -21.93
C ASP A 445 -1.31 8.86 -23.10
N GLY A 446 -1.29 8.32 -24.34
CA GLY A 446 -1.17 9.09 -25.56
C GLY A 446 0.23 9.66 -25.86
N LYS A 447 1.22 9.43 -25.01
CA LYS A 447 2.61 9.84 -25.24
C LYS A 447 3.42 8.67 -25.81
N ALA A 448 4.24 8.95 -26.81
CA ALA A 448 5.13 7.97 -27.41
C ALA A 448 6.00 7.28 -26.37
N PHE A 449 6.03 5.94 -26.39
CA PHE A 449 6.81 5.12 -25.48
C PHE A 449 7.82 4.27 -26.25
N PRO A 450 9.11 4.67 -26.30
CA PRO A 450 10.12 3.97 -27.08
C PRO A 450 10.52 2.63 -26.43
N ILE A 451 10.47 1.56 -27.19
CA ILE A 451 10.85 0.19 -26.82
C ILE A 451 11.83 -0.40 -27.84
N TYR A 452 12.35 -1.59 -27.57
CA TYR A 452 13.12 -2.35 -28.56
C TYR A 452 12.20 -3.24 -29.40
N ALA A 453 12.56 -3.48 -30.66
CA ALA A 453 11.76 -4.32 -31.56
C ALA A 453 11.55 -5.76 -31.03
N ASN A 454 12.52 -6.32 -30.29
CA ASN A 454 12.42 -7.66 -29.71
C ASN A 454 11.44 -7.74 -28.51
N GLN A 455 10.87 -6.62 -28.08
CA GLN A 455 9.80 -6.58 -27.09
C GLN A 455 8.40 -6.74 -27.72
N ILE A 456 8.33 -6.73 -29.05
CA ILE A 456 7.10 -7.00 -29.79
C ILE A 456 7.23 -8.37 -30.46
N SER A 457 6.26 -9.23 -30.26
CA SER A 457 6.09 -10.45 -31.04
C SER A 457 4.80 -10.35 -31.84
N ALA A 458 4.84 -10.81 -33.08
CA ALA A 458 3.66 -10.83 -33.91
C ALA A 458 3.61 -12.14 -34.74
N THR A 459 2.40 -12.65 -34.91
CA THR A 459 2.12 -13.82 -35.75
C THR A 459 0.90 -13.54 -36.60
N ALA A 460 0.97 -13.93 -37.86
CA ALA A 460 -0.16 -13.92 -38.77
C ALA A 460 -0.64 -15.37 -38.97
N THR A 461 -1.88 -15.66 -38.59
CA THR A 461 -2.43 -17.00 -38.73
C THR A 461 -3.50 -17.01 -39.81
N ARG A 462 -3.36 -17.91 -40.74
CA ARG A 462 -4.32 -18.14 -41.83
C ARG A 462 -5.53 -18.91 -41.31
N TYR A 463 -6.62 -18.90 -42.06
CA TYR A 463 -7.87 -19.62 -41.73
C TYR A 463 -7.70 -21.13 -41.54
N ASP A 464 -6.67 -21.74 -42.17
CA ASP A 464 -6.35 -23.17 -42.05
C ASP A 464 -5.45 -23.48 -40.82
N GLY A 465 -5.15 -22.47 -39.97
CA GLY A 465 -4.27 -22.60 -38.83
C GLY A 465 -2.78 -22.45 -39.12
N THR A 466 -2.39 -22.28 -40.38
CA THR A 466 -0.97 -22.07 -40.75
C THR A 466 -0.49 -20.71 -40.26
N SER A 467 0.59 -20.68 -39.49
CA SER A 467 1.22 -19.44 -39.03
C SER A 467 2.26 -18.95 -40.01
N VAL A 468 2.22 -17.65 -40.28
CA VAL A 468 3.20 -16.93 -41.11
C VAL A 468 4.00 -16.01 -40.19
N PRO A 469 5.34 -16.07 -40.21
CA PRO A 469 6.18 -15.15 -39.45
C PRO A 469 5.91 -13.69 -39.83
N VAL A 470 5.89 -12.82 -38.83
CA VAL A 470 5.76 -11.38 -38.99
C VAL A 470 7.09 -10.74 -38.65
N GLU A 471 7.68 -10.02 -39.56
CA GLU A 471 8.88 -9.22 -39.32
C GLU A 471 8.48 -7.85 -38.75
N ILE A 472 9.09 -7.47 -37.64
CA ILE A 472 8.88 -6.19 -36.99
C ILE A 472 10.06 -5.28 -37.26
N THR A 473 9.81 -4.17 -37.96
CA THR A 473 10.84 -3.18 -38.29
C THR A 473 10.48 -1.79 -37.77
N ALA A 474 11.45 -1.11 -37.14
CA ALA A 474 11.24 0.25 -36.65
C ALA A 474 10.95 1.22 -37.80
N ARG A 475 9.91 2.02 -37.65
CA ARG A 475 9.57 3.10 -38.57
C ARG A 475 10.50 4.29 -38.40
N GLN A 476 10.84 4.62 -37.16
CA GLN A 476 11.78 5.68 -36.81
C GLN A 476 12.52 5.28 -35.53
N ILE A 477 13.83 5.26 -35.61
CA ILE A 477 14.71 4.88 -34.51
C ILE A 477 14.99 6.12 -33.66
N PHE A 478 14.71 6.04 -32.38
CA PHE A 478 15.24 6.92 -31.34
C PHE A 478 16.57 6.37 -30.84
N GLY A 479 17.36 7.15 -30.13
CA GLY A 479 18.66 6.73 -29.63
C GLY A 479 18.67 5.32 -29.03
N GLU A 480 19.77 4.62 -29.11
CA GLU A 480 19.98 3.25 -28.59
C GLU A 480 19.15 2.15 -29.28
N GLY A 481 18.65 2.36 -30.49
CA GLY A 481 17.90 1.34 -31.24
C GLY A 481 16.46 1.15 -30.79
N ARG A 482 15.92 2.05 -29.95
CA ARG A 482 14.52 2.06 -29.53
C ARG A 482 13.65 2.85 -30.50
N ALA A 483 12.42 2.42 -30.68
CA ALA A 483 11.39 3.14 -31.43
C ALA A 483 10.03 3.07 -30.72
N TRP A 484 9.15 3.96 -31.05
CA TRP A 484 7.76 3.94 -30.58
C TRP A 484 6.77 3.57 -31.70
N SER A 485 7.28 3.53 -32.96
CA SER A 485 6.47 3.19 -34.15
C SER A 485 7.18 2.13 -34.98
N TYR A 486 6.42 1.12 -35.37
CA TYR A 486 6.91 -0.07 -36.08
C TYR A 486 6.03 -0.43 -37.26
N TYR A 487 6.62 -1.14 -38.25
CA TYR A 487 5.89 -1.82 -39.30
C TYR A 487 5.82 -3.32 -39.02
N ALA A 488 4.67 -3.91 -39.33
CA ALA A 488 4.52 -5.36 -39.44
C ALA A 488 4.58 -5.74 -40.92
N THR A 489 5.51 -6.63 -41.29
CA THR A 489 5.73 -7.13 -42.65
C THR A 489 5.52 -8.64 -42.64
N ILE A 490 4.76 -9.16 -43.61
CA ILE A 490 4.62 -10.60 -43.83
C ILE A 490 5.08 -10.98 -45.24
N MET A 491 5.47 -12.23 -45.40
CA MET A 491 5.72 -12.86 -46.70
C MET A 491 4.79 -14.08 -46.81
N PRO A 492 3.56 -13.90 -47.29
CA PRO A 492 2.60 -14.98 -47.35
C PRO A 492 3.01 -16.05 -48.39
N SER A 493 2.81 -17.32 -48.06
CA SER A 493 3.06 -18.43 -48.97
C SER A 493 1.90 -18.67 -49.97
N SER A 494 0.72 -18.14 -49.64
CA SER A 494 -0.52 -18.30 -50.41
C SER A 494 -1.49 -17.16 -50.14
N PRO A 495 -2.41 -16.86 -51.08
CA PRO A 495 -3.44 -15.84 -50.86
C PRO A 495 -4.45 -16.25 -49.78
N GLY A 496 -5.14 -15.30 -49.22
CA GLY A 496 -6.24 -15.52 -48.24
C GLY A 496 -6.19 -14.59 -47.07
N HIS A 497 -7.22 -14.70 -46.19
CA HIS A 497 -7.31 -13.92 -44.95
C HIS A 497 -6.32 -14.44 -43.92
N HIS A 498 -5.68 -13.52 -43.21
CA HIS A 498 -4.79 -13.79 -42.09
C HIS A 498 -5.24 -12.97 -40.88
N ASN A 499 -5.29 -13.61 -39.71
CA ASN A 499 -5.48 -12.94 -38.45
C ASN A 499 -4.11 -12.54 -37.89
N LEU A 500 -3.89 -11.24 -37.72
CA LEU A 500 -2.66 -10.71 -37.11
C LEU A 500 -2.85 -10.64 -35.61
N ASN A 501 -2.01 -11.38 -34.86
CA ASN A 501 -1.91 -11.29 -33.41
C ASN A 501 -0.59 -10.62 -33.05
N VAL A 502 -0.66 -9.58 -32.21
CA VAL A 502 0.51 -8.81 -31.76
C VAL A 502 0.55 -8.82 -30.25
N GLU A 503 1.70 -9.07 -29.69
CA GLU A 503 1.95 -9.08 -28.25
C GLU A 503 3.14 -8.18 -27.92
N LEU A 504 2.97 -7.29 -26.97
CA LEU A 504 4.03 -6.46 -26.40
C LEU A 504 4.46 -7.04 -25.05
N LYS A 505 5.75 -7.37 -24.92
CA LYS A 505 6.37 -7.74 -23.63
C LYS A 505 7.37 -6.67 -23.23
N THR A 506 7.11 -5.98 -22.15
CA THR A 506 8.00 -4.94 -21.66
C THR A 506 8.06 -4.91 -20.14
N ASN A 507 9.17 -4.41 -19.60
CA ASN A 507 9.25 -4.03 -18.20
C ASN A 507 8.72 -2.61 -18.04
N TYR A 508 7.59 -2.48 -17.39
CA TYR A 508 6.98 -1.20 -17.10
C TYR A 508 6.60 -1.10 -15.64
N MET A 509 6.94 0.02 -15.02
CA MET A 509 6.70 0.23 -13.59
C MET A 509 7.25 -0.89 -12.69
N GLY A 510 8.46 -1.40 -13.03
CA GLY A 510 9.16 -2.39 -12.24
C GLY A 510 8.63 -3.82 -12.33
N ARG A 511 7.73 -4.13 -13.27
CA ARG A 511 7.22 -5.48 -13.50
C ARG A 511 7.14 -5.81 -14.99
N GLU A 512 7.17 -7.10 -15.28
CA GLU A 512 6.88 -7.59 -16.60
C GLU A 512 5.39 -7.34 -16.92
N TYR A 513 5.17 -6.73 -18.07
CA TYR A 513 3.84 -6.39 -18.59
C TYR A 513 3.69 -6.95 -19.98
N VAL A 514 2.54 -7.56 -20.24
CA VAL A 514 2.15 -8.13 -21.52
C VAL A 514 0.84 -7.48 -21.97
N ALA A 515 0.83 -6.93 -23.17
CA ALA A 515 -0.34 -6.31 -23.78
C ALA A 515 -0.66 -6.93 -25.14
#